data_6f1b5156d1f4962b3dd079f573c1a51c
#
_entry.id   6f1b5156d1f4962b3dd079f573c1a51c
#
_cell.length_a   1.000
_cell.length_b   1.000
_cell.length_c   1.000
_cell.angle_alpha   90.00
_cell.angle_beta   90.00
_cell.angle_gamma   90.00
#
_symmetry.space_group_name_H-M   'P 1'
#
loop_
_entity.id
_entity.type
_entity.pdbx_description
1 polymer ?
#
loop_
_entity_poly.entity_id
_entity_poly.type
_entity_poly.pdbx_seq_one_letter_code
_entity_poly.pdbx_strand_id
1 'polypeptide(L)'
;MTGIAARMDSYLSVQGYQLSAEQRRALRVGVRLPTALCLALVLIGLVAQSAVLIFALVPIGAVGGWTPRHPFDAVWNHGLRHLNGAPPLPPNPRPRRHTFKLATVWLAGVGVLLARGQTTAALGLGAVLVGVCVLVTATNICVPSILLSAWARWHGAGAAR
;
A
#
# COMPACT_ATOMS: atom_id res chain seq x y z
N MET A 1 -16.10 15.36 -16.13
CA MET A 1 -15.40 14.43 -15.20
C MET A 1 -15.75 14.87 -13.80
N THR A 2 -16.39 14.01 -13.03
CA THR A 2 -16.90 14.32 -11.69
C THR A 2 -15.78 14.74 -10.74
N GLY A 3 -16.02 15.75 -9.89
CA GLY A 3 -15.03 16.29 -8.93
C GLY A 3 -14.43 15.25 -7.96
N ILE A 4 -15.07 14.08 -7.83
CA ILE A 4 -14.58 12.94 -7.02
C ILE A 4 -13.34 12.30 -7.67
N ALA A 5 -13.33 12.07 -8.98
CA ALA A 5 -12.18 11.48 -9.67
C ALA A 5 -10.94 12.40 -9.60
N ALA A 6 -11.14 13.71 -9.74
CA ALA A 6 -10.06 14.69 -9.60
C ALA A 6 -9.50 14.75 -8.16
N ARG A 7 -10.36 14.62 -7.14
CA ARG A 7 -9.93 14.52 -5.73
C ARG A 7 -9.14 13.24 -5.47
N MET A 8 -9.59 12.08 -5.96
CA MET A 8 -8.88 10.80 -5.81
C MET A 8 -7.49 10.84 -6.45
N ASP A 9 -7.34 11.53 -7.58
CA ASP A 9 -6.06 11.68 -8.26
C ASP A 9 -5.09 12.64 -7.53
N SER A 10 -5.61 13.60 -6.73
CA SER A 10 -4.78 14.50 -5.92
C SER A 10 -4.10 13.79 -4.74
N TYR A 11 -4.67 12.69 -4.24
CA TYR A 11 -4.05 11.92 -3.15
C TYR A 11 -2.77 11.19 -3.55
N LEU A 12 -2.52 10.96 -4.84
CA LEU A 12 -1.25 10.41 -5.31
C LEU A 12 -0.09 11.38 -5.07
N SER A 13 -0.32 12.68 -5.15
CA SER A 13 0.70 13.69 -4.83
C SER A 13 1.03 13.70 -3.33
N VAL A 14 0.05 13.44 -2.45
CA VAL A 14 0.28 13.30 -1.00
C VAL A 14 1.12 12.06 -0.68
N GLN A 15 0.99 10.99 -1.48
CA GLN A 15 1.86 9.82 -1.38
C GLN A 15 3.27 10.05 -1.95
N GLY A 16 3.54 11.26 -2.51
CA GLY A 16 4.84 11.66 -3.03
C GLY A 16 5.03 11.39 -4.53
N TYR A 17 3.99 10.96 -5.26
CA TYR A 17 4.08 10.79 -6.72
C TYR A 17 3.98 12.13 -7.43
N GLN A 18 4.95 12.42 -8.31
CA GLN A 18 4.95 13.57 -9.21
C GLN A 18 4.56 13.10 -10.61
N LEU A 19 3.26 12.97 -10.86
CA LEU A 19 2.71 12.48 -12.12
C LEU A 19 1.91 13.58 -12.83
N SER A 20 2.04 13.66 -14.15
CA SER A 20 1.15 14.50 -14.97
C SER A 20 -0.29 13.98 -14.92
N ALA A 21 -1.27 14.78 -15.32
CA ALA A 21 -2.67 14.35 -15.37
C ALA A 21 -2.88 13.13 -16.28
N GLU A 22 -2.15 13.06 -17.38
CA GLU A 22 -2.18 11.95 -18.32
C GLU A 22 -1.58 10.68 -17.72
N GLN A 23 -0.40 10.79 -17.09
CA GLN A 23 0.25 9.67 -16.38
C GLN A 23 -0.62 9.13 -15.25
N ARG A 24 -1.29 9.99 -14.48
CA ARG A 24 -2.23 9.56 -13.43
C ARG A 24 -3.37 8.72 -13.97
N ARG A 25 -3.92 9.09 -15.14
CA ARG A 25 -4.98 8.31 -15.80
C ARG A 25 -4.47 6.95 -16.25
N ALA A 26 -3.34 6.93 -16.96
CA ALA A 26 -2.74 5.70 -17.51
C ALA A 26 -2.31 4.72 -16.41
N LEU A 27 -1.78 5.22 -15.29
CA LEU A 27 -1.26 4.41 -14.18
C LEU A 27 -2.28 4.16 -13.06
N ARG A 28 -3.52 4.60 -13.21
CA ARG A 28 -4.55 4.51 -12.16
C ARG A 28 -4.73 3.11 -11.60
N VAL A 29 -4.75 2.10 -12.46
CA VAL A 29 -4.86 0.69 -12.08
C VAL A 29 -3.53 0.18 -11.53
N GLY A 30 -2.43 0.47 -12.22
CA GLY A 30 -1.10 -0.02 -11.86
C GLY A 30 -0.66 0.39 -10.47
N VAL A 31 -0.92 1.64 -10.06
CA VAL A 31 -0.55 2.13 -8.72
C VAL A 31 -1.32 1.43 -7.60
N ARG A 32 -2.55 0.97 -7.86
CA ARG A 32 -3.39 0.26 -6.88
C ARG A 32 -3.08 -1.24 -6.80
N LEU A 33 -2.57 -1.80 -7.89
CA LEU A 33 -2.39 -3.24 -8.06
C LEU A 33 -1.58 -3.89 -6.93
N PRO A 34 -0.42 -3.38 -6.49
CA PRO A 34 0.34 -3.99 -5.39
C PRO A 34 -0.47 -4.09 -4.11
N THR A 35 -1.19 -3.02 -3.76
CA THR A 35 -2.03 -3.00 -2.55
C THR A 35 -3.23 -3.94 -2.68
N ALA A 36 -3.85 -4.02 -3.87
CA ALA A 36 -4.96 -4.92 -4.12
C ALA A 36 -4.54 -6.40 -4.05
N LEU A 37 -3.38 -6.75 -4.60
CA LEU A 37 -2.82 -8.10 -4.50
C LEU A 37 -2.47 -8.47 -3.06
N CYS A 38 -1.82 -7.55 -2.33
CA CYS A 38 -1.56 -7.75 -0.90
C CYS A 38 -2.87 -7.97 -0.13
N LEU A 39 -3.88 -7.13 -0.37
CA LEU A 39 -5.20 -7.24 0.26
C LEU A 39 -5.83 -8.61 0.01
N ALA A 40 -5.83 -9.08 -1.24
CA ALA A 40 -6.40 -10.38 -1.59
C ALA A 40 -5.69 -11.52 -0.84
N LEU A 41 -4.36 -11.50 -0.81
CA LEU A 41 -3.57 -12.52 -0.11
C LEU A 41 -3.72 -12.46 1.41
N VAL A 42 -3.81 -11.26 1.98
CA VAL A 42 -4.10 -11.08 3.43
C VAL A 42 -5.48 -11.64 3.76
N LEU A 43 -6.51 -11.37 2.94
CA LEU A 43 -7.85 -11.93 3.13
C LEU A 43 -7.82 -13.46 3.08
N ILE A 44 -7.13 -14.06 2.11
CA ILE A 44 -6.98 -15.51 2.03
C ILE A 44 -6.30 -16.05 3.30
N GLY A 45 -5.21 -15.42 3.74
CA GLY A 45 -4.49 -15.83 4.95
C GLY A 45 -5.34 -15.74 6.23
N LEU A 46 -6.16 -14.68 6.36
CA LEU A 46 -7.06 -14.50 7.51
C LEU A 46 -8.23 -15.48 7.50
N VAL A 47 -8.86 -15.70 6.34
CA VAL A 47 -9.96 -16.66 6.19
C VAL A 47 -9.47 -18.08 6.46
N ALA A 48 -8.30 -18.43 5.94
CA ALA A 48 -7.65 -19.72 6.21
C ALA A 48 -7.04 -19.81 7.61
N GLN A 49 -7.04 -18.74 8.39
CA GLN A 49 -6.38 -18.62 9.71
C GLN A 49 -4.94 -19.15 9.70
N SER A 50 -4.26 -18.96 8.58
CA SER A 50 -2.94 -19.52 8.33
C SER A 50 -1.82 -18.53 8.65
N ALA A 51 -1.12 -18.76 9.76
CA ALA A 51 0.08 -18.01 10.12
C ALA A 51 1.15 -18.08 9.00
N VAL A 52 1.27 -19.23 8.34
CA VAL A 52 2.25 -19.44 7.26
C VAL A 52 1.98 -18.51 6.08
N LEU A 53 0.72 -18.40 5.63
CA LEU A 53 0.36 -17.49 4.53
C LEU A 53 0.60 -16.03 4.91
N ILE A 54 0.26 -15.64 6.15
CA ILE A 54 0.51 -14.29 6.64
C ILE A 54 2.02 -14.00 6.72
N PHE A 55 2.82 -14.92 7.26
CA PHE A 55 4.28 -14.74 7.30
C PHE A 55 4.94 -14.73 5.92
N ALA A 56 4.40 -15.47 4.94
CA ALA A 56 4.89 -15.42 3.56
C ALA A 56 4.76 -14.03 2.92
N LEU A 57 3.80 -13.21 3.37
CA LEU A 57 3.62 -11.84 2.90
C LEU A 57 4.58 -10.83 3.55
N VAL A 58 5.13 -11.15 4.73
CA VAL A 58 6.06 -10.25 5.45
C VAL A 58 7.29 -9.90 4.60
N PRO A 59 8.04 -10.84 4.00
CA PRO A 59 9.17 -10.47 3.13
C PRO A 59 8.75 -9.69 1.89
N ILE A 60 7.58 -9.95 1.32
CA ILE A 60 7.04 -9.19 0.18
C ILE A 60 6.80 -7.73 0.58
N GLY A 61 6.15 -7.50 1.71
CA GLY A 61 5.95 -6.16 2.26
C GLY A 61 7.26 -5.48 2.65
N ALA A 62 8.21 -6.23 3.21
CA ALA A 62 9.54 -5.73 3.55
C ALA A 62 10.25 -5.21 2.30
N VAL A 63 10.35 -6.00 1.23
CA VAL A 63 10.95 -5.55 -0.02
C VAL A 63 10.29 -4.26 -0.51
N GLY A 64 8.95 -4.17 -0.52
CA GLY A 64 8.21 -2.96 -0.91
C GLY A 64 8.48 -1.74 -0.02
N GLY A 65 8.78 -1.96 1.27
CA GLY A 65 9.10 -0.90 2.24
C GLY A 65 10.54 -0.42 2.18
N TRP A 66 11.50 -1.32 1.96
CA TRP A 66 12.94 -0.98 1.97
C TRP A 66 13.50 -0.70 0.60
N THR A 67 12.87 -1.15 -0.49
CA THR A 67 13.30 -0.87 -1.85
C THR A 67 12.35 0.11 -2.57
N PRO A 68 12.81 0.75 -3.65
CA PRO A 68 11.96 1.65 -4.43
C PRO A 68 10.90 0.92 -5.29
N ARG A 69 10.90 -0.40 -5.32
CA ARG A 69 9.94 -1.20 -6.09
C ARG A 69 9.32 -2.28 -5.21
N HIS A 70 8.00 -2.39 -5.28
CA HIS A 70 7.29 -3.49 -4.64
C HIS A 70 7.35 -4.74 -5.53
N PRO A 71 7.50 -5.97 -4.99
CA PRO A 71 7.53 -7.16 -5.82
C PRO A 71 6.33 -7.29 -6.78
N PHE A 72 5.15 -6.89 -6.36
CA PHE A 72 3.95 -6.90 -7.20
C PHE A 72 3.92 -5.80 -8.28
N ASP A 73 4.83 -4.81 -8.24
CA ASP A 73 5.01 -3.89 -9.36
C ASP A 73 5.46 -4.64 -10.62
N ALA A 74 6.13 -5.81 -10.45
CA ALA A 74 6.54 -6.66 -11.55
C ALA A 74 5.35 -7.20 -12.35
N VAL A 75 4.22 -7.51 -11.69
CA VAL A 75 3.00 -7.99 -12.36
C VAL A 75 2.47 -6.94 -13.34
N TRP A 76 2.51 -5.65 -12.96
CA TRP A 76 2.19 -4.57 -13.86
C TRP A 76 3.27 -4.38 -14.93
N ASN A 77 4.51 -4.23 -14.51
CA ASN A 77 5.60 -3.82 -15.39
C ASN A 77 5.97 -4.86 -16.46
N HIS A 78 5.77 -6.15 -16.18
CA HIS A 78 6.11 -7.23 -17.10
C HIS A 78 4.89 -7.94 -17.71
N GLY A 79 3.67 -7.65 -17.19
CA GLY A 79 2.43 -8.27 -17.64
C GLY A 79 1.38 -7.26 -18.08
N LEU A 80 0.57 -6.81 -17.14
CA LEU A 80 -0.69 -6.11 -17.41
C LEU A 80 -0.56 -4.81 -18.21
N ARG A 81 0.53 -4.06 -18.09
CA ARG A 81 0.72 -2.82 -18.85
C ARG A 81 0.75 -3.05 -20.36
N HIS A 82 1.20 -4.22 -20.79
CA HIS A 82 1.31 -4.55 -22.21
C HIS A 82 -0.06 -4.79 -22.88
N LEU A 83 -1.09 -5.11 -22.07
CA LEU A 83 -2.46 -5.33 -22.57
C LEU A 83 -3.15 -4.04 -23.00
N ASN A 84 -2.75 -2.91 -22.44
CA ASN A 84 -3.37 -1.60 -22.68
C ASN A 84 -2.37 -0.48 -23.04
N GLY A 85 -1.11 -0.83 -23.36
CA GLY A 85 -0.08 0.11 -23.78
C GLY A 85 0.33 1.13 -22.70
N ALA A 86 0.06 0.83 -21.42
CA ALA A 86 0.34 1.76 -20.34
C ALA A 86 1.85 1.86 -20.03
N PRO A 87 2.33 3.02 -19.53
CA PRO A 87 3.72 3.18 -19.12
C PRO A 87 4.07 2.30 -17.92
N PRO A 88 5.37 2.04 -17.67
CA PRO A 88 5.82 1.35 -16.46
C PRO A 88 5.53 2.17 -15.21
N LEU A 89 5.34 1.47 -14.07
CA LEU A 89 5.20 2.13 -12.77
C LEU A 89 6.49 2.86 -12.39
N PRO A 90 6.40 4.11 -11.95
CA PRO A 90 7.53 4.81 -11.38
C PRO A 90 7.95 4.19 -10.04
N PRO A 91 9.19 4.42 -9.58
CA PRO A 91 9.64 3.99 -8.26
C PRO A 91 8.72 4.51 -7.14
N ASN A 92 8.49 3.68 -6.12
CA ASN A 92 7.68 4.06 -4.98
C ASN A 92 8.34 5.19 -4.16
N PRO A 93 7.67 6.34 -3.95
CA PRO A 93 8.19 7.45 -3.18
C PRO A 93 8.41 7.08 -1.70
N ARG A 94 9.26 7.83 -1.00
CA ARG A 94 9.55 7.61 0.42
C ARG A 94 8.31 7.50 1.32
N PRO A 95 7.30 8.40 1.24
CA PRO A 95 6.10 8.30 2.10
C PRO A 95 5.37 6.98 1.91
N ARG A 96 5.22 6.50 0.66
CA ARG A 96 4.59 5.22 0.36
C ARG A 96 5.40 4.03 0.90
N ARG A 97 6.72 4.07 0.82
CA ARG A 97 7.61 3.05 1.37
C ARG A 97 7.48 2.94 2.90
N HIS A 98 7.34 4.05 3.61
CA HIS A 98 7.09 4.02 5.05
C HIS A 98 5.75 3.36 5.40
N THR A 99 4.73 3.54 4.56
CA THR A 99 3.44 2.85 4.73
C THR A 99 3.58 1.33 4.57
N PHE A 100 4.37 0.87 3.58
CA PHE A 100 4.65 -0.56 3.44
C PHE A 100 5.43 -1.13 4.63
N LYS A 101 6.39 -0.39 5.20
CA LYS A 101 7.09 -0.80 6.43
C LYS A 101 6.11 -1.00 7.60
N LEU A 102 5.23 -0.03 7.82
CA LEU A 102 4.22 -0.09 8.86
C LEU A 102 3.30 -1.30 8.65
N ALA A 103 2.79 -1.50 7.44
CA ALA A 103 1.96 -2.64 7.09
C ALA A 103 2.69 -3.98 7.29
N THR A 104 3.99 -4.04 7.00
CA THR A 104 4.81 -5.24 7.20
C THR A 104 4.92 -5.60 8.69
N VAL A 105 5.20 -4.63 9.56
CA VAL A 105 5.26 -4.84 11.01
C VAL A 105 3.90 -5.27 11.54
N TRP A 106 2.83 -4.63 11.08
CA TRP A 106 1.47 -4.98 11.45
C TRP A 106 1.12 -6.42 11.05
N LEU A 107 1.46 -6.79 9.81
CA LEU A 107 1.23 -8.13 9.28
C LEU A 107 2.01 -9.20 10.06
N ALA A 108 3.26 -8.90 10.44
CA ALA A 108 4.05 -9.78 11.31
C ALA A 108 3.37 -9.98 12.67
N GLY A 109 2.80 -8.93 13.26
CA GLY A 109 2.01 -9.01 14.49
C GLY A 109 0.80 -9.94 14.35
N VAL A 110 0.04 -9.81 13.24
CA VAL A 110 -1.09 -10.71 12.94
C VAL A 110 -0.61 -12.16 12.82
N GLY A 111 0.50 -12.39 12.12
CA GLY A 111 1.09 -13.73 11.98
C GLY A 111 1.49 -14.35 13.30
N VAL A 112 2.12 -13.56 14.20
CA VAL A 112 2.48 -14.00 15.54
C VAL A 112 1.26 -14.37 16.38
N LEU A 113 0.19 -13.58 16.33
CA LEU A 113 -1.06 -13.87 17.04
C LEU A 113 -1.70 -15.17 16.54
N LEU A 114 -1.75 -15.39 15.22
CA LEU A 114 -2.23 -16.66 14.65
C LEU A 114 -1.35 -17.84 15.07
N ALA A 115 -0.03 -17.70 15.03
CA ALA A 115 0.90 -18.76 15.43
C ALA A 115 0.76 -19.13 16.92
N ARG A 116 0.31 -18.19 17.76
CA ARG A 116 0.05 -18.40 19.18
C ARG A 116 -1.37 -18.87 19.49
N GLY A 117 -2.20 -19.14 18.49
CA GLY A 117 -3.59 -19.54 18.64
C GLY A 117 -4.53 -18.42 19.12
N GLN A 118 -4.06 -17.17 19.13
CA GLN A 118 -4.86 -16.00 19.52
C GLN A 118 -5.70 -15.50 18.34
N THR A 119 -6.55 -16.37 17.80
CA THR A 119 -7.29 -16.16 16.54
C THR A 119 -8.17 -14.93 16.59
N THR A 120 -8.92 -14.71 17.66
CA THR A 120 -9.82 -13.54 17.77
C THR A 120 -9.05 -12.22 17.69
N ALA A 121 -7.94 -12.10 18.40
CA ALA A 121 -7.08 -10.92 18.37
C ALA A 121 -6.44 -10.73 16.99
N ALA A 122 -5.99 -11.83 16.36
CA ALA A 122 -5.43 -11.81 15.03
C ALA A 122 -6.44 -11.34 13.98
N LEU A 123 -7.68 -11.86 14.02
CA LEU A 123 -8.74 -11.47 13.12
C LEU A 123 -9.16 -10.00 13.33
N GLY A 124 -9.26 -9.54 14.59
CA GLY A 124 -9.54 -8.13 14.89
C GLY A 124 -8.46 -7.20 14.33
N LEU A 125 -7.18 -7.50 14.60
CA LEU A 125 -6.06 -6.72 14.08
C LEU A 125 -5.97 -6.80 12.55
N GLY A 126 -6.22 -7.97 11.98
CA GLY A 126 -6.28 -8.22 10.54
C GLY A 126 -7.40 -7.45 9.86
N ALA A 127 -8.60 -7.39 10.47
CA ALA A 127 -9.74 -6.66 9.94
C ALA A 127 -9.44 -5.15 9.82
N VAL A 128 -8.76 -4.56 10.79
CA VAL A 128 -8.32 -3.16 10.71
C VAL A 128 -7.34 -2.96 9.56
N LEU A 129 -6.37 -3.86 9.38
CA LEU A 129 -5.44 -3.81 8.25
C LEU A 129 -6.18 -3.92 6.91
N VAL A 130 -7.11 -4.86 6.79
CA VAL A 130 -7.98 -5.03 5.60
C VAL A 130 -8.75 -3.74 5.32
N GLY A 131 -9.39 -3.14 6.32
CA GLY A 131 -10.11 -1.87 6.17
C GLY A 131 -9.24 -0.74 5.61
N VAL A 132 -8.02 -0.59 6.13
CA VAL A 132 -7.05 0.38 5.62
C VAL A 132 -6.65 0.07 4.19
N CYS A 133 -6.38 -1.20 3.86
CA CYS A 133 -6.01 -1.61 2.49
C CYS A 133 -7.17 -1.40 1.51
N VAL A 134 -8.41 -1.69 1.89
CA VAL A 134 -9.62 -1.42 1.09
C VAL A 134 -9.74 0.08 0.81
N LEU A 135 -9.60 0.91 1.84
CA LEU A 135 -9.65 2.37 1.69
C LEU A 135 -8.59 2.86 0.69
N VAL A 136 -7.35 2.42 0.84
CA VAL A 136 -6.25 2.79 -0.07
C VAL A 136 -6.53 2.32 -1.50
N THR A 137 -6.97 1.08 -1.66
CA THR A 137 -7.24 0.49 -3.00
C THR A 137 -8.41 1.18 -3.68
N ALA A 138 -9.49 1.49 -2.95
CA ALA A 138 -10.68 2.13 -3.50
C ALA A 138 -10.46 3.62 -3.82
N THR A 139 -9.80 4.36 -2.92
CA THR A 139 -9.79 5.83 -2.95
C THR A 139 -8.42 6.44 -3.21
N ASN A 140 -7.31 5.68 -3.19
CA ASN A 140 -5.94 6.15 -3.08
C ASN A 140 -5.66 6.99 -1.81
N ILE A 141 -6.58 7.02 -0.84
CA ILE A 141 -6.36 7.70 0.43
C ILE A 141 -5.54 6.79 1.34
N CYS A 142 -4.29 7.13 1.53
CA CYS A 142 -3.40 6.42 2.43
C CYS A 142 -3.27 7.23 3.73
N VAL A 143 -4.07 6.89 4.74
CA VAL A 143 -4.08 7.58 6.04
C VAL A 143 -2.68 7.64 6.67
N PRO A 144 -1.89 6.55 6.74
CA PRO A 144 -0.54 6.62 7.26
C PRO A 144 0.37 7.57 6.48
N SER A 145 0.25 7.62 5.14
CA SER A 145 1.05 8.56 4.32
C SER A 145 0.67 10.01 4.59
N ILE A 146 -0.62 10.30 4.81
CA ILE A 146 -1.12 11.64 5.14
C ILE A 146 -0.57 12.08 6.50
N LEU A 147 -0.67 11.22 7.51
CA LEU A 147 -0.19 11.49 8.86
C LEU A 147 1.33 11.70 8.89
N LEU A 148 2.08 10.83 8.23
CA LEU A 148 3.55 10.95 8.12
C LEU A 148 3.97 12.23 7.38
N SER A 149 3.26 12.59 6.31
CA SER A 149 3.53 13.81 5.56
C SER A 149 3.17 15.06 6.34
N ALA A 150 2.10 15.03 7.13
CA ALA A 150 1.70 16.12 8.01
C ALA A 150 2.71 16.29 9.16
N TRP A 151 3.11 15.18 9.78
CA TRP A 151 4.12 15.16 10.85
C TRP A 151 5.48 15.68 10.36
N ALA A 152 5.96 15.23 9.19
CA ALA A 152 7.22 15.70 8.61
C ALA A 152 7.19 17.20 8.29
N ARG A 153 6.05 17.72 7.81
CA ARG A 153 5.88 19.18 7.58
C ARG A 153 5.93 19.95 8.88
N TRP A 154 5.30 19.46 9.94
CA TRP A 154 5.28 20.13 11.24
C TRP A 154 6.69 20.19 11.85
N HIS A 155 7.45 19.10 11.83
CA HIS A 155 8.81 19.08 12.37
C HIS A 155 9.85 19.71 11.44
N GLY A 156 9.67 19.64 10.10
CA GLY A 156 10.56 20.30 9.12
C GLY A 156 10.42 21.83 9.10
N ALA A 157 9.25 22.37 9.43
CA ALA A 157 9.04 23.81 9.54
C ALA A 157 9.76 24.43 10.77
N GLY A 158 10.16 23.63 11.75
CA GLY A 158 10.95 24.07 12.91
C GLY A 158 12.45 24.17 12.67
N ALA A 159 12.98 23.53 11.64
CA ALA A 159 14.42 23.50 11.33
C ALA A 159 14.87 24.60 10.33
N ALA A 160 13.93 25.39 9.80
CA ALA A 160 14.18 26.47 8.83
C ALA A 160 13.98 27.88 9.42
N ARG A 161 14.09 28.02 10.76
CA ARG A 161 14.11 29.32 11.45
C ARG A 161 15.42 29.52 12.18
#